data_d2ad778a60b201f81fb2944b36ebfac0
#
_entry.id   d2ad778a60b201f81fb2944b36ebfac0
#
_cell.length_a   1.000
_cell.length_b   1.000
_cell.length_c   1.000
_cell.angle_alpha   90.00
_cell.angle_beta   90.00
_cell.angle_gamma   90.00
#
_symmetry.space_group_name_H-M   'P 1'
#
loop_
_entity.id
_entity.type
_entity.pdbx_description
1 polymer ?
#
loop_
_entity_poly.entity_id
_entity_poly.type
_entity_poly.pdbx_seq_one_letter_code
_entity_poly.pdbx_strand_id
1 'polypeptide(L)'
;MYEAPVKDLNFVIKNLINLDELSNIPDYQEFSDDLIDAILEEAGKIGSEVLDPCNLSGDHEGSKRLDNGEVKTPAGYKEAYESLRDGGWFGLEAKEQFGGQQIPVTLSA
;
A
#
# COMPACT_ATOMS: atom_id res chain seq x y z
N MET A 1 1.98 17.96 6.09
CA MET A 1 0.95 16.97 5.67
C MET A 1 1.46 16.32 4.38
N TYR A 2 1.58 15.01 4.37
CA TYR A 2 2.02 14.27 3.18
C TYR A 2 0.89 14.23 2.14
N GLU A 3 1.26 14.44 0.88
CA GLU A 3 0.36 14.25 -0.26
C GLU A 3 1.04 13.28 -1.24
N ALA A 4 0.39 12.15 -1.50
CA ALA A 4 0.94 11.15 -2.40
C ALA A 4 0.96 11.67 -3.85
N PRO A 5 2.07 11.49 -4.60
CA PRO A 5 2.18 11.96 -5.99
C PRO A 5 1.44 11.03 -6.97
N VAL A 6 0.14 10.81 -6.73
CA VAL A 6 -0.69 9.85 -7.48
C VAL A 6 -0.70 10.15 -8.98
N LYS A 7 -0.72 11.44 -9.37
CA LYS A 7 -0.70 11.85 -10.78
C LYS A 7 0.60 11.45 -11.48
N ASP A 8 1.73 11.64 -10.79
CA ASP A 8 3.06 11.32 -11.35
C ASP A 8 3.24 9.81 -11.44
N LEU A 9 2.84 9.07 -10.40
CA LEU A 9 2.85 7.60 -10.41
C LEU A 9 1.98 7.04 -11.54
N ASN A 10 0.79 7.55 -11.69
CA ASN A 10 -0.13 7.17 -12.75
C ASN A 10 0.45 7.44 -14.14
N PHE A 11 1.05 8.63 -14.33
CA PHE A 11 1.72 8.98 -15.58
C PHE A 11 2.85 8.00 -15.92
N VAL A 12 3.71 7.68 -14.96
CA VAL A 12 4.82 6.73 -15.16
C VAL A 12 4.30 5.35 -15.50
N ILE A 13 3.35 4.83 -14.74
CA ILE A 13 2.80 3.49 -14.96
C ILE A 13 2.14 3.37 -16.32
N LYS A 14 1.32 4.34 -16.71
CA LYS A 14 0.56 4.28 -17.96
C LYS A 14 1.37 4.63 -19.22
N ASN A 15 2.43 5.43 -19.09
CA ASN A 15 3.16 5.94 -20.27
C ASN A 15 4.57 5.40 -20.43
N LEU A 16 5.25 5.01 -19.36
CA LEU A 16 6.62 4.47 -19.43
C LEU A 16 6.66 2.94 -19.33
N ILE A 17 5.64 2.34 -18.75
CA ILE A 17 5.52 0.89 -18.62
C ILE A 17 4.47 0.44 -19.63
N ASN A 18 4.82 -0.55 -20.47
CA ASN A 18 3.89 -1.08 -21.46
C ASN A 18 2.91 -2.06 -20.78
N LEU A 19 1.81 -1.52 -20.26
CA LEU A 19 0.76 -2.30 -19.59
C LEU A 19 0.04 -3.27 -20.53
N ASP A 20 -0.02 -2.96 -21.83
CA ASP A 20 -0.66 -3.83 -22.81
C ASP A 20 0.05 -5.19 -22.91
N GLU A 21 1.36 -5.24 -22.65
CA GLU A 21 2.10 -6.48 -22.58
C GLU A 21 1.73 -7.32 -21.35
N LEU A 22 1.40 -6.69 -20.23
CA LEU A 22 0.95 -7.40 -19.03
C LEU A 22 -0.39 -8.11 -19.24
N SER A 23 -1.29 -7.52 -20.01
CA SER A 23 -2.60 -8.13 -20.30
C SER A 23 -2.50 -9.43 -21.09
N ASN A 24 -1.35 -9.70 -21.75
CA ASN A 24 -1.07 -10.96 -22.42
C ASN A 24 -0.68 -12.10 -21.45
N ILE A 25 -0.40 -11.77 -20.19
CA ILE A 25 -0.11 -12.75 -19.15
C ILE A 25 -1.44 -13.21 -18.53
N PRO A 26 -1.73 -14.52 -18.50
CA PRO A 26 -3.02 -15.04 -18.01
C PRO A 26 -3.42 -14.52 -16.62
N ASP A 27 -2.44 -14.36 -15.73
CA ASP A 27 -2.66 -13.90 -14.35
C ASP A 27 -3.06 -12.41 -14.25
N TYR A 28 -2.87 -11.62 -15.32
CA TYR A 28 -3.08 -10.17 -15.33
C TYR A 28 -4.06 -9.68 -16.39
N GLN A 29 -4.88 -10.57 -16.96
CA GLN A 29 -5.82 -10.21 -18.04
C GLN A 29 -6.90 -9.20 -17.61
N GLU A 30 -7.25 -9.19 -16.33
CA GLU A 30 -8.24 -8.26 -15.77
C GLU A 30 -7.62 -6.95 -15.25
N PHE A 31 -6.30 -6.78 -15.43
CA PHE A 31 -5.59 -5.61 -14.98
C PHE A 31 -5.87 -4.42 -15.90
N SER A 32 -6.69 -3.47 -15.46
CA SER A 32 -7.17 -2.33 -16.24
C SER A 32 -6.68 -0.99 -15.68
N ASP A 33 -6.73 0.04 -16.52
CA ASP A 33 -6.43 1.42 -16.13
C ASP A 33 -7.29 1.90 -14.95
N ASP A 34 -8.57 1.56 -14.95
CA ASP A 34 -9.49 1.93 -13.85
C ASP A 34 -9.09 1.28 -12.53
N LEU A 35 -8.61 0.04 -12.57
CA LEU A 35 -8.09 -0.65 -11.39
C LEU A 35 -6.81 0.02 -10.86
N ILE A 36 -5.91 0.41 -11.76
CA ILE A 36 -4.69 1.15 -11.40
C ILE A 36 -5.04 2.45 -10.70
N ASP A 37 -5.94 3.23 -11.29
CA ASP A 37 -6.39 4.51 -10.74
C ASP A 37 -6.98 4.33 -9.34
N ALA A 38 -7.86 3.35 -9.16
CA ALA A 38 -8.49 3.06 -7.88
C ALA A 38 -7.49 2.64 -6.79
N ILE A 39 -6.51 1.80 -7.13
CA ILE A 39 -5.48 1.34 -6.18
C ILE A 39 -4.57 2.51 -5.79
N LEU A 40 -4.10 3.31 -6.75
CA LEU A 40 -3.23 4.46 -6.46
C LEU A 40 -3.94 5.54 -5.65
N GLU A 41 -5.20 5.83 -5.94
CA GLU A 41 -6.00 6.78 -5.16
C GLU A 41 -6.18 6.32 -3.72
N GLU A 42 -6.52 5.05 -3.52
CA GLU A 42 -6.72 4.51 -2.18
C GLU A 42 -5.41 4.41 -1.40
N ALA A 43 -4.30 3.99 -2.03
CA ALA A 43 -2.98 4.02 -1.43
C ALA A 43 -2.58 5.45 -1.02
N GLY A 44 -2.87 6.44 -1.86
CA GLY A 44 -2.64 7.84 -1.56
C GLY A 44 -3.40 8.34 -0.34
N LYS A 45 -4.67 7.96 -0.20
CA LYS A 45 -5.49 8.27 0.99
C LYS A 45 -4.91 7.62 2.25
N ILE A 46 -4.56 6.34 2.19
CA ILE A 46 -3.95 5.64 3.32
C ILE A 46 -2.63 6.32 3.72
N GLY A 47 -1.80 6.69 2.76
CA GLY A 47 -0.56 7.43 3.01
C GLY A 47 -0.79 8.72 3.77
N SER A 48 -1.74 9.54 3.32
CA SER A 48 -1.99 10.86 3.89
C SER A 48 -2.86 10.85 5.16
N GLU A 49 -3.87 9.98 5.23
CA GLU A 49 -4.87 10.02 6.29
C GLU A 49 -4.56 9.06 7.45
N VAL A 50 -3.84 7.96 7.16
CA VAL A 50 -3.55 6.90 8.15
C VAL A 50 -2.09 6.91 8.57
N LEU A 51 -1.14 6.95 7.61
CA LEU A 51 0.28 6.81 7.91
C LEU A 51 0.96 8.13 8.27
N ASP A 52 0.69 9.21 7.53
CA ASP A 52 1.30 10.52 7.80
C ASP A 52 1.03 11.04 9.23
N PRO A 53 -0.17 10.93 9.81
CA PRO A 53 -0.40 11.33 11.20
C PRO A 53 0.45 10.58 12.22
N CYS A 54 0.88 9.35 11.90
CA CYS A 54 1.72 8.53 12.78
C CYS A 54 3.21 8.83 12.65
N ASN A 55 3.64 9.49 11.58
CA ASN A 55 5.05 9.67 11.26
C ASN A 55 5.79 10.49 12.34
N LEU A 56 5.38 11.71 12.56
CA LEU A 56 6.05 12.63 13.51
C LEU A 56 5.90 12.16 14.95
N SER A 57 4.69 11.72 15.35
CA SER A 57 4.47 11.21 16.70
C SER A 57 5.28 9.95 16.98
N GLY A 58 5.38 9.07 15.98
CA GLY A 58 6.17 7.84 16.07
C GLY A 58 7.65 8.09 16.21
N ASP A 59 8.21 9.07 15.49
CA ASP A 59 9.60 9.49 15.62
C ASP A 59 9.90 10.05 17.02
N HIS A 60 9.02 10.87 17.57
CA HIS A 60 9.18 11.47 18.90
C HIS A 60 8.99 10.48 20.04
N GLU A 61 7.98 9.61 19.97
CA GLU A 61 7.71 8.64 21.05
C GLU A 61 8.67 7.45 21.02
N GLY A 62 8.95 6.93 19.81
CA GLY A 62 9.70 5.70 19.60
C GLY A 62 9.01 4.46 20.17
N SER A 63 9.47 3.29 19.78
CA SER A 63 9.03 2.02 20.37
C SER A 63 9.85 1.73 21.64
N LYS A 64 9.19 1.24 22.69
CA LYS A 64 9.82 0.97 24.00
C LYS A 64 9.66 -0.49 24.37
N ARG A 65 10.78 -1.17 24.64
CA ARG A 65 10.76 -2.51 25.23
C ARG A 65 10.48 -2.38 26.72
N LEU A 66 9.50 -3.13 27.21
CA LEU A 66 9.12 -3.22 28.62
C LEU A 66 9.92 -4.32 29.32
N ASP A 67 9.96 -4.28 30.67
CA ASP A 67 10.70 -5.24 31.49
C ASP A 67 10.19 -6.69 31.34
N ASN A 68 8.90 -6.85 31.01
CA ASN A 68 8.28 -8.15 30.73
C ASN A 68 8.59 -8.69 29.32
N GLY A 69 9.38 -7.98 28.52
CA GLY A 69 9.75 -8.35 27.16
C GLY A 69 8.78 -7.90 26.07
N GLU A 70 7.64 -7.32 26.41
CA GLU A 70 6.72 -6.73 25.44
C GLU A 70 7.29 -5.45 24.84
N VAL A 71 6.78 -5.09 23.65
CA VAL A 71 7.12 -3.82 22.98
C VAL A 71 5.88 -2.94 22.93
N LYS A 72 5.99 -1.75 23.51
CA LYS A 72 5.01 -0.70 23.37
C LYS A 72 5.34 0.13 22.12
N THR A 73 4.47 0.09 21.13
CA THR A 73 4.57 0.93 19.92
C THR A 73 4.02 2.33 20.18
N PRO A 74 4.42 3.34 19.38
CA PRO A 74 3.82 4.67 19.43
C PRO A 74 2.31 4.65 19.22
N ALA A 75 1.63 5.70 19.67
CA ALA A 75 0.20 5.88 19.47
C ALA A 75 -0.14 5.89 17.97
N GLY A 76 -1.25 5.24 17.59
CA GLY A 76 -1.72 5.17 16.20
C GLY A 76 -1.10 4.05 15.35
N TYR A 77 0.06 3.50 15.74
CA TYR A 77 0.75 2.48 14.92
C TYR A 77 -0.04 1.18 14.81
N LYS A 78 -0.68 0.76 15.89
CA LYS A 78 -1.49 -0.46 15.87
C LYS A 78 -2.69 -0.32 14.94
N GLU A 79 -3.39 0.79 15.05
CA GLU A 79 -4.55 1.12 14.25
C GLU A 79 -4.18 1.26 12.76
N ALA A 80 -3.05 1.89 12.46
CA ALA A 80 -2.51 2.01 11.11
C ALA A 80 -2.17 0.62 10.52
N TYR A 81 -1.52 -0.24 11.29
CA TYR A 81 -1.22 -1.61 10.88
C TYR A 81 -2.50 -2.43 10.62
N GLU A 82 -3.47 -2.33 11.53
CA GLU A 82 -4.76 -3.03 11.38
C GLU A 82 -5.52 -2.55 10.14
N SER A 83 -5.49 -1.25 9.84
CA SER A 83 -6.08 -0.68 8.62
C SER A 83 -5.44 -1.26 7.35
N LEU A 84 -4.10 -1.35 7.30
CA LEU A 84 -3.38 -1.95 6.17
C LEU A 84 -3.67 -3.45 6.03
N ARG A 85 -3.68 -4.18 7.15
CA ARG A 85 -3.97 -5.61 7.16
C ARG A 85 -5.39 -5.90 6.68
N ASP A 86 -6.37 -5.21 7.25
CA ASP A 86 -7.78 -5.44 6.98
C ASP A 86 -8.19 -4.98 5.58
N GLY A 87 -7.46 -3.99 5.04
CA GLY A 87 -7.58 -3.56 3.64
C GLY A 87 -6.87 -4.48 2.63
N GLY A 88 -6.15 -5.51 3.09
CA GLY A 88 -5.46 -6.48 2.21
C GLY A 88 -4.17 -5.98 1.58
N TRP A 89 -3.62 -4.85 2.06
CA TRP A 89 -2.44 -4.20 1.46
C TRP A 89 -1.16 -5.04 1.55
N PHE A 90 -1.04 -5.91 2.55
CA PHE A 90 0.12 -6.79 2.67
C PHE A 90 0.12 -7.98 1.71
N GLY A 91 -1.00 -8.26 1.06
CA GLY A 91 -1.18 -9.39 0.15
C GLY A 91 -1.39 -9.00 -1.31
N LEU A 92 -1.02 -7.79 -1.74
CA LEU A 92 -1.31 -7.30 -3.08
C LEU A 92 -0.80 -8.22 -4.19
N GLU A 93 0.43 -8.71 -4.09
CA GLU A 93 1.06 -9.59 -5.09
C GLU A 93 0.74 -11.07 -4.90
N ALA A 94 0.28 -11.47 -3.72
CA ALA A 94 0.02 -12.86 -3.45
C ALA A 94 -1.12 -13.38 -4.34
N LYS A 95 -1.02 -14.65 -4.75
CA LYS A 95 -2.07 -15.27 -5.57
C LYS A 95 -3.39 -15.35 -4.83
N GLU A 96 -4.51 -15.24 -5.54
CA GLU A 96 -5.86 -15.30 -4.97
C GLU A 96 -6.11 -16.56 -4.15
N GLN A 97 -5.56 -17.71 -4.56
CA GLN A 97 -5.68 -18.96 -3.80
C GLN A 97 -5.08 -18.89 -2.38
N PHE A 98 -4.21 -17.92 -2.11
CA PHE A 98 -3.63 -17.64 -0.80
C PHE A 98 -4.21 -16.39 -0.12
N GLY A 99 -5.30 -15.87 -0.66
CA GLY A 99 -5.97 -14.68 -0.11
C GLY A 99 -5.39 -13.34 -0.59
N GLY A 100 -4.52 -13.35 -1.61
CA GLY A 100 -3.96 -12.16 -2.21
C GLY A 100 -4.83 -11.56 -3.30
N GLN A 101 -4.39 -10.45 -3.86
CA GLN A 101 -5.09 -9.73 -4.94
C GLN A 101 -4.46 -9.92 -6.31
N GLN A 102 -3.34 -10.62 -6.38
CA GLN A 102 -2.65 -11.01 -7.62
C GLN A 102 -2.38 -9.83 -8.57
N ILE A 103 -2.02 -8.68 -8.01
CA ILE A 103 -1.64 -7.52 -8.82
C ILE A 103 -0.17 -7.57 -9.23
N PRO A 104 0.21 -6.95 -10.37
CA PRO A 104 1.60 -6.88 -10.81
C PRO A 104 2.49 -6.12 -9.84
N VAL A 105 3.74 -6.56 -9.69
CA VAL A 105 4.78 -5.89 -8.88
C VAL A 105 4.92 -4.41 -9.23
N THR A 106 4.75 -4.05 -10.48
CA THR A 106 4.77 -2.66 -10.97
C THR A 106 3.85 -1.72 -10.18
N LEU A 107 2.72 -2.25 -9.69
CA LEU A 107 1.75 -1.45 -8.95
C LEU A 107 1.90 -1.60 -7.43
N SER A 108 2.44 -2.72 -6.96
CA SER A 108 2.61 -2.98 -5.52
C SER A 108 3.89 -2.38 -4.93
N ALA A 109 4.86 -2.08 -5.78
CA ALA A 109 6.13 -1.46 -5.38
C ALA A 109 5.95 0.03 -5.06
#